data_ffdad1281dc921c217dbf825c92dc6a1
#
_entry.id   ffdad1281dc921c217dbf825c92dc6a1
#
_cell.length_a   1.000
_cell.length_b   1.000
_cell.length_c   1.000
_cell.angle_alpha   90.00
_cell.angle_beta   90.00
_cell.angle_gamma   90.00
#
_symmetry.space_group_name_H-M   'P 1'
#
loop_
_entity.id
_entity.type
_entity.pdbx_description
1 polymer ?
#
loop_
_entity_poly.entity_id
_entity_poly.type
_entity_poly.pdbx_seq_one_letter_code
_entity_poly.pdbx_strand_id
1 'polypeptide(L)'
;MKTENDNEVRVHVEVCSREAGHACMELTQPETLAMVEQNSDSHWVFSGGRLVEAADLANADWPEMAENNTTVQLVPQLVGGL
;
A
#
# COMPACT_ATOMS: atom_id res chain seq x y z
N MET A 1 -25.71 -7.94 -3.83
CA MET A 1 -25.52 -8.12 -3.22
C MET A 1 -24.40 -8.41 -2.70
N LYS A 2 -24.10 -8.70 -2.00
CA LYS A 2 -23.09 -9.00 -1.49
C LYS A 2 -22.12 -9.49 -2.29
N THR A 3 -22.34 -9.79 -3.26
CA THR A 3 -21.42 -10.36 -4.16
C THR A 3 -20.30 -9.49 -4.54
N GLU A 4 -20.55 -8.23 -4.69
CA GLU A 4 -19.53 -7.37 -5.03
C GLU A 4 -18.47 -7.35 -4.02
N ASN A 5 -18.83 -7.39 -2.77
CA ASN A 5 -17.85 -7.37 -1.73
C ASN A 5 -17.00 -8.62 -1.74
N ASP A 6 -17.58 -9.72 -2.10
CA ASP A 6 -16.84 -10.95 -2.13
C ASP A 6 -15.79 -10.94 -3.20
N ASN A 7 -16.02 -10.17 -4.26
CA ASN A 7 -15.07 -10.12 -5.36
C ASN A 7 -14.01 -9.08 -5.18
N GLU A 8 -14.14 -8.25 -4.18
CA GLU A 8 -13.14 -7.23 -3.96
C GLU A 8 -11.95 -7.81 -3.24
N VAL A 9 -10.80 -7.61 -3.83
CA VAL A 9 -9.56 -8.06 -3.22
C VAL A 9 -9.01 -6.92 -2.39
N ARG A 10 -8.69 -7.21 -1.14
CA ARG A 10 -8.13 -6.22 -0.24
C ARG A 10 -6.79 -6.69 0.26
N VAL A 11 -5.87 -5.76 0.42
CA VAL A 11 -4.56 -6.07 0.95
C VAL A 11 -4.32 -5.22 2.18
N HIS A 12 -3.38 -5.67 3.00
CA HIS A 12 -2.98 -4.90 4.17
C HIS A 12 -2.13 -3.73 3.72
N VAL A 13 -2.48 -2.54 4.20
CA VAL A 13 -1.70 -1.35 3.91
C VAL A 13 -1.30 -0.74 5.23
N GLU A 14 -0.02 -0.49 5.39
CA GLU A 14 0.51 0.11 6.60
C GLU A 14 1.12 1.45 6.23
N VAL A 15 0.65 2.50 6.86
CA VAL A 15 1.19 3.83 6.65
C VAL A 15 1.94 4.22 7.89
N CYS A 16 3.23 4.47 7.73
CA CYS A 16 4.06 4.90 8.83
C CYS A 16 4.14 6.41 8.82
N SER A 17 4.10 6.99 10.00
CA SER A 17 4.14 8.43 10.11
C SER A 17 5.05 8.78 11.27
N ARG A 18 5.84 9.82 11.10
CA ARG A 18 6.70 10.25 12.18
C ARG A 18 5.91 10.70 13.39
N GLU A 19 4.78 11.30 13.13
CA GLU A 19 4.02 11.90 14.23
C GLU A 19 2.98 10.97 14.80
N ALA A 20 2.31 10.26 13.91
CA ALA A 20 1.18 9.46 14.33
C ALA A 20 1.51 7.99 14.53
N GLY A 21 2.73 7.58 14.19
CA GLY A 21 3.07 6.18 14.30
C GLY A 21 2.57 5.40 13.11
N HIS A 22 2.00 4.24 13.37
CA HIS A 22 1.57 3.35 12.30
C HIS A 22 0.05 3.32 12.23
N ALA A 23 -0.45 3.29 11.01
CA ALA A 23 -1.87 3.05 10.77
C ALA A 23 -1.98 1.86 9.83
N CYS A 24 -2.73 0.85 10.24
CA CYS A 24 -2.92 -0.35 9.45
C CYS A 24 -4.35 -0.41 8.97
N MET A 25 -4.54 -0.76 7.71
CA MET A 25 -5.87 -0.84 7.17
C MET A 25 -5.90 -1.85 6.04
N GLU A 26 -7.08 -2.25 5.63
CA GLU A 26 -7.24 -3.14 4.50
C GLU A 26 -7.94 -2.37 3.39
N LEU A 27 -7.30 -2.30 2.24
CA LEU A 27 -7.77 -1.48 1.15
C LEU A 27 -7.84 -2.28 -0.13
N THR A 28 -8.75 -1.88 -1.00
CA THR A 28 -8.81 -2.44 -2.34
C THR A 28 -7.70 -1.86 -3.20
N GLN A 29 -7.56 -2.43 -4.40
CA GLN A 29 -6.53 -1.94 -5.31
C GLN A 29 -6.67 -0.46 -5.62
N PRO A 30 -7.86 0.02 -6.06
CA PRO A 30 -7.93 1.45 -6.36
C PRO A 30 -7.70 2.33 -5.15
N GLU A 31 -8.14 1.89 -3.98
CA GLU A 31 -7.92 2.67 -2.78
C GLU A 31 -6.43 2.72 -2.43
N THR A 32 -5.76 1.59 -2.57
CA THR A 32 -4.33 1.55 -2.27
C THR A 32 -3.55 2.40 -3.25
N LEU A 33 -3.89 2.31 -4.54
CA LEU A 33 -3.17 3.10 -5.53
C LEU A 33 -3.37 4.59 -5.34
N ALA A 34 -4.58 4.98 -4.95
CA ALA A 34 -4.84 6.39 -4.68
C ALA A 34 -3.99 6.87 -3.51
N MET A 35 -3.89 6.06 -2.47
CA MET A 35 -3.09 6.42 -1.32
C MET A 35 -1.62 6.52 -1.68
N VAL A 36 -1.14 5.58 -2.49
CA VAL A 36 0.26 5.60 -2.91
C VAL A 36 0.54 6.87 -3.71
N GLU A 37 -0.37 7.24 -4.60
CA GLU A 37 -0.17 8.44 -5.38
C GLU A 37 -0.16 9.69 -4.53
N GLN A 38 -1.03 9.73 -3.55
CA GLN A 38 -1.10 10.91 -2.69
C GLN A 38 0.16 11.09 -1.88
N ASN A 39 0.87 10.01 -1.61
CA ASN A 39 2.03 10.05 -0.76
C ASN A 39 3.33 9.82 -1.51
N SER A 40 3.29 9.81 -2.83
CA SER A 40 4.46 9.42 -3.61
C SER A 40 5.63 10.37 -3.44
N ASP A 41 5.36 11.63 -3.13
CA ASP A 41 6.42 12.61 -2.96
C ASP A 41 7.06 12.54 -1.59
N SER A 42 6.40 11.93 -0.64
CA SER A 42 6.87 11.97 0.73
C SER A 42 7.16 10.61 1.32
N HIS A 43 6.74 9.55 0.65
CA HIS A 43 6.88 8.20 1.19
C HIS A 43 7.44 7.25 0.15
N TRP A 44 8.24 6.31 0.62
CA TRP A 44 8.63 5.17 -0.18
C TRP A 44 7.56 4.10 -0.01
N VAL A 45 7.38 3.29 -1.04
CA VAL A 45 6.37 2.24 -1.02
C VAL A 45 7.06 0.89 -1.09
N PHE A 46 6.71 0.03 -0.16
CA PHE A 46 7.24 -1.33 -0.12
C PHE A 46 6.08 -2.30 -0.26
N SER A 47 6.31 -3.36 -1.00
CA SER A 47 5.33 -4.43 -1.13
C SER A 47 6.03 -5.73 -0.78
N GLY A 48 5.55 -6.37 0.28
CA GLY A 48 6.17 -7.61 0.73
C GLY A 48 7.62 -7.42 1.11
N GLY A 49 7.97 -6.24 1.62
CA GLY A 49 9.32 -5.96 2.05
C GLY A 49 10.25 -5.49 0.95
N ARG A 50 9.73 -5.28 -0.27
CA ARG A 50 10.56 -4.85 -1.40
C ARG A 50 10.09 -3.47 -1.85
N LEU A 51 11.06 -2.61 -2.15
CA LEU A 51 10.75 -1.28 -2.65
C LEU A 51 10.14 -1.38 -4.04
N VAL A 52 8.99 -0.76 -4.23
CA VAL A 52 8.29 -0.79 -5.51
C VAL A 52 7.83 0.61 -5.86
N GLU A 53 7.47 0.77 -7.13
CA GLU A 53 6.90 2.02 -7.59
C GLU A 53 5.42 1.85 -7.83
N ALA A 54 4.72 2.97 -7.94
CA ALA A 54 3.28 2.92 -8.15
C ALA A 54 2.92 2.10 -9.38
N ALA A 55 3.71 2.23 -10.45
CA ALA A 55 3.44 1.48 -11.66
C ALA A 55 3.57 -0.03 -11.42
N ASP A 56 4.55 -0.41 -10.59
CA ASP A 56 4.70 -1.82 -10.26
C ASP A 56 3.50 -2.34 -9.51
N LEU A 57 2.98 -1.54 -8.59
CA LEU A 57 1.80 -1.95 -7.85
C LEU A 57 0.59 -2.04 -8.75
N ALA A 58 0.45 -1.11 -9.70
CA ALA A 58 -0.70 -1.14 -10.58
C ALA A 58 -0.75 -2.41 -11.41
N ASN A 59 0.40 -2.99 -11.68
CA ASN A 59 0.49 -4.19 -12.49
C ASN A 59 0.69 -5.46 -11.68
N ALA A 60 0.60 -5.38 -10.37
CA ALA A 60 0.84 -6.53 -9.52
C ALA A 60 -0.36 -7.48 -9.54
N ASP A 61 -0.12 -8.68 -9.05
CA ASP A 61 -1.17 -9.69 -8.95
C ASP A 61 -1.85 -9.53 -7.60
N TRP A 62 -2.90 -8.75 -7.56
CA TRP A 62 -3.55 -8.40 -6.31
C TRP A 62 -4.20 -9.60 -5.62
N PRO A 63 -4.88 -10.51 -6.35
CA PRO A 63 -5.40 -11.68 -5.67
C PRO A 63 -4.32 -12.50 -4.99
N GLU A 64 -3.17 -12.63 -5.63
CA GLU A 64 -2.09 -13.39 -5.02
C GLU A 64 -1.54 -12.65 -3.81
N MET A 65 -1.45 -11.33 -3.89
CA MET A 65 -0.99 -10.55 -2.75
C MET A 65 -1.89 -10.75 -1.56
N ALA A 66 -3.18 -10.77 -1.79
CA ALA A 66 -4.13 -10.98 -0.70
C ALA A 66 -4.01 -12.38 -0.12
N GLU A 67 -3.80 -13.37 -0.97
CA GLU A 67 -3.65 -14.74 -0.52
C GLU A 67 -2.40 -14.91 0.35
N ASN A 68 -1.34 -14.23 -0.01
CA ASN A 68 -0.08 -14.35 0.69
C ASN A 68 0.05 -13.39 1.86
N ASN A 69 -1.01 -12.64 2.15
CA ASN A 69 -0.99 -11.64 3.22
C ASN A 69 0.12 -10.63 3.02
N THR A 70 0.34 -10.26 1.76
CA THR A 70 1.35 -9.26 1.45
C THR A 70 0.92 -7.91 1.99
N THR A 71 1.85 -7.22 2.62
CA THR A 71 1.57 -5.90 3.17
C THR A 71 2.23 -4.84 2.30
N VAL A 72 1.47 -3.82 1.96
CA VAL A 72 1.99 -2.64 1.29
C VAL A 72 2.30 -1.62 2.37
N GLN A 73 3.53 -1.14 2.40
CA GLN A 73 3.96 -0.21 3.42
C GLN A 73 4.36 1.11 2.80
N LEU A 74 3.88 2.19 3.40
CA LEU A 74 4.30 3.53 3.01
C LEU A 74 5.16 4.07 4.14
N VAL A 75 6.41 4.32 3.84
CA VAL A 75 7.41 4.73 4.83
C VAL A 75 7.91 6.10 4.47
N PRO A 76 7.91 7.04 5.43
CA PRO A 76 8.38 8.39 5.11
C PRO A 76 9.80 8.38 4.61
N GLN A 77 10.04 9.13 3.57
CA GLN A 77 11.38 9.27 3.04
C GLN A 77 12.20 10.14 3.96
N LEU A 78 13.43 9.73 4.17
CA LEU A 78 14.33 10.55 4.94
C LEU A 78 14.92 11.58 4.00
N VAL A 79 14.65 12.82 4.30
CA VAL A 79 15.17 13.88 3.47
C VAL A 79 16.61 14.10 3.89
N GLY A 80 17.50 13.92 2.97
CA GLY A 80 18.88 14.03 3.30
C GLY A 80 19.24 15.43 3.73
N GLY A 81 20.35 15.54 4.34
CA GLY A 81 20.84 16.84 4.69
C GLY A 81 20.21 17.46 5.87
N LEU A 82 19.37 16.73 6.48
CA LEU A 82 18.72 17.33 7.58
C LEU A 82 19.23 16.94 8.84
#